data_6f2b883eb49e77deb7612b47ece3c53d
#
_entry.id   6f2b883eb49e77deb7612b47ece3c53d
#
_cell.length_a   1.000
_cell.length_b   1.000
_cell.length_c   1.000
_cell.angle_alpha   90.00
_cell.angle_beta   90.00
_cell.angle_gamma   90.00
#
_symmetry.space_group_name_H-M   'P 1'
#
loop_
_entity.id
_entity.type
_entity.pdbx_description
1 polymer ?
#
loop_
_entity_poly.entity_id
_entity_poly.type
_entity_poly.pdbx_seq_one_letter_code
_entity_poly.pdbx_strand_id
1 'polypeptide(L)'
;MKMTKKWIFAVLILIAVLVAALLFAAKPSSTKSAAGINLTGSGSTFAIPLLDACKAGYNAESGNTFTYSGGGSGAGRSASDQGINDFNFSDTPHTASTRRATVIHVPAIAAPIGVMYKLDVTQPLKLSASTIAGIFAGTITKWNDSAIASENAGVNLPAKTIHVIYRSDSSGTTGNFTNFLHGMAPAIWTKPGSNDFKSGFPGSLNTASNLGRIVGAAGSSGVTALAGGTPDSITYAEMSYAKAAGLSVADIKNASGNYQAPDAAGTSAFLGAATVSSNGYLTFNYATTVANAYPLGIVSYALVDTTSKNAAALKSLLTYILDPKCPTADPSLGYATITGPLLTLDQTQIGKIG
;
A
#
# COMPACT_ATOMS: atom_id res chain seq x y z
N MET A 1 36.69 -72.17 -17.33
CA MET A 1 37.86 -71.35 -17.69
C MET A 1 38.30 -70.55 -16.48
N LYS A 2 39.37 -70.95 -15.78
CA LYS A 2 39.81 -70.28 -14.54
C LYS A 2 40.57 -69.01 -14.93
N MET A 3 40.01 -67.86 -14.64
CA MET A 3 40.69 -66.57 -14.82
C MET A 3 41.94 -66.51 -13.95
N THR A 4 43.09 -66.22 -14.54
CA THR A 4 44.34 -66.10 -13.81
C THR A 4 44.43 -64.86 -12.99
N LYS A 5 45.09 -64.89 -11.82
CA LYS A 5 45.22 -63.74 -10.89
C LYS A 5 45.59 -62.39 -11.57
N LYS A 6 46.37 -62.49 -12.66
CA LYS A 6 46.81 -61.33 -13.47
C LYS A 6 45.62 -60.63 -14.17
N TRP A 7 44.60 -61.36 -14.63
CA TRP A 7 43.41 -60.80 -15.27
C TRP A 7 42.46 -60.11 -14.25
N ILE A 8 42.37 -60.63 -13.04
CA ILE A 8 41.58 -60.04 -11.97
C ILE A 8 42.17 -58.67 -11.53
N PHE A 9 43.54 -58.60 -11.44
CA PHE A 9 44.24 -57.34 -11.14
C PHE A 9 44.07 -56.30 -12.24
N ALA A 10 44.11 -56.67 -13.52
CA ALA A 10 43.93 -55.76 -14.65
C ALA A 10 42.48 -55.17 -14.69
N VAL A 11 41.45 -55.99 -14.39
CA VAL A 11 40.06 -55.55 -14.34
C VAL A 11 39.82 -54.63 -13.14
N LEU A 12 40.41 -54.90 -11.97
CA LEU A 12 40.29 -54.03 -10.80
C LEU A 12 40.97 -52.65 -11.00
N ILE A 13 42.08 -52.59 -11.69
CA ILE A 13 42.76 -51.34 -12.05
C ILE A 13 41.93 -50.56 -13.06
N LEU A 14 41.30 -51.21 -14.04
CA LEU A 14 40.44 -50.55 -15.02
C LEU A 14 39.19 -49.98 -14.39
N ILE A 15 38.55 -50.67 -13.43
CA ILE A 15 37.42 -50.21 -12.66
C ILE A 15 37.83 -49.04 -11.76
N ALA A 16 38.98 -49.09 -11.10
CA ALA A 16 39.47 -48.00 -10.26
C ALA A 16 39.76 -46.71 -11.07
N VAL A 17 40.29 -46.85 -12.29
CA VAL A 17 40.51 -45.70 -13.19
C VAL A 17 39.21 -45.13 -13.72
N LEU A 18 38.23 -45.97 -14.05
CA LEU A 18 36.89 -45.53 -14.47
C LEU A 18 36.11 -44.82 -13.34
N VAL A 19 36.21 -45.31 -12.11
CA VAL A 19 35.59 -44.68 -10.93
C VAL A 19 36.28 -43.35 -10.61
N ALA A 20 37.62 -43.28 -10.72
CA ALA A 20 38.36 -42.03 -10.55
C ALA A 20 38.00 -41.00 -11.64
N ALA A 21 37.85 -41.42 -12.91
CA ALA A 21 37.46 -40.56 -14.01
C ALA A 21 36.00 -40.02 -13.84
N LEU A 22 35.07 -40.83 -13.31
CA LEU A 22 33.71 -40.41 -12.99
C LEU A 22 33.65 -39.45 -11.79
N LEU A 23 34.53 -39.61 -10.80
CA LEU A 23 34.64 -38.69 -9.66
C LEU A 23 35.31 -37.35 -10.02
N PHE A 24 36.17 -37.31 -11.03
CA PHE A 24 36.76 -36.07 -11.57
C PHE A 24 35.83 -35.33 -12.55
N ALA A 25 34.89 -36.02 -13.21
CA ALA A 25 33.92 -35.42 -14.12
C ALA A 25 32.75 -34.72 -13.38
N ALA A 26 32.54 -35.04 -12.10
CA ALA A 26 31.54 -34.41 -11.25
C ALA A 26 32.16 -33.29 -10.39
N LYS A 27 32.90 -32.34 -10.98
CA LYS A 27 33.05 -31.03 -10.35
C LYS A 27 31.71 -30.35 -10.47
N PRO A 28 31.03 -30.03 -9.34
CA PRO A 28 29.94 -29.09 -9.44
C PRO A 28 30.51 -27.80 -10.03
N SER A 29 30.05 -27.43 -11.22
CA SER A 29 30.21 -26.06 -11.69
C SER A 29 29.57 -25.19 -10.61
N SER A 30 30.37 -24.65 -9.71
CA SER A 30 29.97 -23.49 -8.96
C SER A 30 29.83 -22.37 -9.98
N THR A 31 28.69 -22.30 -10.65
CA THR A 31 28.20 -21.03 -11.18
C THR A 31 28.19 -20.11 -9.97
N LYS A 32 29.21 -19.25 -9.83
CA LYS A 32 29.09 -18.05 -8.99
C LYS A 32 27.78 -17.42 -9.42
N SER A 33 26.73 -17.62 -8.65
CA SER A 33 25.53 -16.81 -8.78
C SER A 33 26.04 -15.37 -8.73
N ALA A 34 25.82 -14.59 -9.78
CA ALA A 34 26.13 -13.18 -9.75
C ALA A 34 25.47 -12.66 -8.49
N ALA A 35 26.20 -11.92 -7.66
CA ALA A 35 25.63 -11.34 -6.44
C ALA A 35 24.38 -10.56 -6.85
N GLY A 36 23.24 -10.89 -6.26
CA GLY A 36 21.97 -10.24 -6.57
C GLY A 36 22.05 -8.74 -6.32
N ILE A 37 21.31 -7.98 -7.09
CA ILE A 37 21.23 -6.51 -6.94
C ILE A 37 20.38 -6.20 -5.71
N ASN A 38 20.84 -5.27 -4.87
CA ASN A 38 20.02 -4.67 -3.82
C ASN A 38 19.48 -3.33 -4.31
N LEU A 39 18.18 -3.27 -4.59
CA LEU A 39 17.48 -2.03 -4.96
C LEU A 39 17.18 -1.20 -3.72
N THR A 40 17.22 0.13 -3.87
CA THR A 40 16.86 1.07 -2.80
C THR A 40 15.56 1.79 -3.14
N GLY A 41 14.70 1.95 -2.14
CA GLY A 41 13.42 2.62 -2.30
C GLY A 41 13.00 3.42 -1.07
N SER A 42 12.10 4.41 -1.29
CA SER A 42 11.49 5.18 -0.19
C SER A 42 10.14 5.76 -0.59
N GLY A 43 9.43 6.34 0.38
CA GLY A 43 8.21 7.10 0.12
C GLY A 43 7.01 6.67 0.95
N SER A 44 5.90 6.33 0.32
CA SER A 44 4.65 6.06 1.02
C SER A 44 4.79 4.99 2.10
N THR A 45 4.33 5.31 3.30
CA THR A 45 4.23 4.35 4.42
C THR A 45 3.08 3.35 4.23
N PHE A 46 2.16 3.62 3.31
CA PHE A 46 1.10 2.71 2.89
C PHE A 46 1.66 1.43 2.24
N ALA A 47 2.80 1.54 1.54
CA ALA A 47 3.42 0.42 0.83
C ALA A 47 4.23 -0.53 1.73
N ILE A 48 4.64 -0.10 2.93
CA ILE A 48 5.59 -0.83 3.77
C ILE A 48 5.13 -2.25 4.10
N PRO A 49 3.91 -2.49 4.62
CA PRO A 49 3.53 -3.83 5.05
C PRO A 49 3.55 -4.85 3.91
N LEU A 50 3.11 -4.45 2.69
CA LEU A 50 3.17 -5.33 1.52
C LEU A 50 4.61 -5.63 1.12
N LEU A 51 5.44 -4.59 1.01
CA LEU A 51 6.83 -4.74 0.58
C LEU A 51 7.61 -5.65 1.55
N ASP A 52 7.37 -5.52 2.85
CA ASP A 52 7.98 -6.39 3.86
C ASP A 52 7.51 -7.84 3.73
N ALA A 53 6.22 -8.08 3.50
CA ALA A 53 5.67 -9.42 3.29
C ALA A 53 6.22 -10.08 2.01
N CYS A 54 6.44 -9.31 0.95
CA CYS A 54 6.91 -9.81 -0.35
C CYS A 54 8.42 -10.01 -0.44
N LYS A 55 9.20 -9.38 0.42
CA LYS A 55 10.66 -9.28 0.31
C LYS A 55 11.37 -10.64 0.23
N ALA A 56 11.00 -11.56 1.10
CA ALA A 56 11.63 -12.89 1.15
C ALA A 56 11.33 -13.70 -0.12
N GLY A 57 10.08 -13.67 -0.59
CA GLY A 57 9.67 -14.35 -1.82
C GLY A 57 10.35 -13.78 -3.06
N TYR A 58 10.42 -12.45 -3.17
CA TYR A 58 11.15 -11.79 -4.24
C TYR A 58 12.64 -12.20 -4.29
N ASN A 59 13.29 -12.20 -3.14
CA ASN A 59 14.69 -12.63 -3.05
C ASN A 59 14.87 -14.09 -3.48
N ALA A 60 14.00 -14.98 -3.02
CA ALA A 60 14.07 -16.40 -3.37
C ALA A 60 13.87 -16.65 -4.87
N GLU A 61 12.98 -15.89 -5.54
CA GLU A 61 12.67 -16.07 -6.96
C GLU A 61 13.69 -15.40 -7.89
N SER A 62 14.16 -14.20 -7.55
CA SER A 62 14.99 -13.38 -8.44
C SER A 62 16.48 -13.38 -8.09
N GLY A 63 16.86 -13.80 -6.88
CA GLY A 63 18.21 -13.61 -6.33
C GLY A 63 18.53 -12.14 -5.97
N ASN A 64 17.65 -11.19 -6.29
CA ASN A 64 17.79 -9.78 -5.93
C ASN A 64 17.15 -9.50 -4.57
N THR A 65 17.45 -8.36 -3.99
CA THR A 65 16.75 -7.86 -2.79
C THR A 65 16.48 -6.37 -2.90
N PHE A 66 15.77 -5.84 -1.93
CA PHE A 66 15.58 -4.39 -1.84
C PHE A 66 15.54 -3.93 -0.38
N THR A 67 15.81 -2.65 -0.20
CA THR A 67 15.54 -1.91 1.05
C THR A 67 14.53 -0.82 0.76
N TYR A 68 13.57 -0.63 1.67
CA TYR A 68 12.55 0.40 1.55
C TYR A 68 12.39 1.14 2.86
N SER A 69 12.31 2.46 2.81
CA SER A 69 12.08 3.32 3.97
C SER A 69 10.82 4.18 3.79
N GLY A 70 10.08 4.38 4.86
CA GLY A 70 8.95 5.30 4.90
C GLY A 70 9.39 6.76 4.77
N GLY A 71 8.46 7.68 5.00
CA GLY A 71 8.69 9.11 4.95
C GLY A 71 7.47 9.86 4.38
N GLY A 72 6.51 9.09 3.85
CA GLY A 72 5.32 9.58 3.18
C GLY A 72 5.52 9.82 1.69
N SER A 73 4.41 9.95 0.96
CA SER A 73 4.42 10.14 -0.50
C SER A 73 5.18 11.39 -0.94
N GLY A 74 5.18 12.45 -0.12
CA GLY A 74 5.94 13.67 -0.38
C GLY A 74 7.45 13.42 -0.43
N ALA A 75 7.97 12.66 0.54
CA ALA A 75 9.38 12.25 0.58
C ALA A 75 9.72 11.37 -0.63
N GLY A 76 8.84 10.44 -1.00
CA GLY A 76 9.02 9.59 -2.18
C GLY A 76 9.12 10.39 -3.48
N ARG A 77 8.24 11.38 -3.67
CA ARG A 77 8.31 12.28 -4.83
C ARG A 77 9.60 13.10 -4.86
N SER A 78 9.97 13.68 -3.72
CA SER A 78 11.22 14.44 -3.60
C SER A 78 12.46 13.59 -3.89
N ALA A 79 12.53 12.38 -3.37
CA ALA A 79 13.61 11.44 -3.66
C ALA A 79 13.65 11.04 -5.14
N SER A 80 12.47 10.87 -5.78
CA SER A 80 12.37 10.63 -7.22
C SER A 80 12.89 11.80 -8.05
N ASP A 81 12.56 13.06 -7.68
CA ASP A 81 13.05 14.25 -8.36
C ASP A 81 14.57 14.36 -8.29
N GLN A 82 15.15 13.99 -7.15
CA GLN A 82 16.58 14.03 -6.91
C GLN A 82 17.35 12.81 -7.46
N GLY A 83 16.66 11.76 -7.91
CA GLY A 83 17.28 10.53 -8.42
C GLY A 83 18.05 9.74 -7.34
N ILE A 84 17.63 9.83 -6.07
CA ILE A 84 18.36 9.24 -4.96
C ILE A 84 18.21 7.72 -4.90
N ASN A 85 16.99 7.19 -5.17
CA ASN A 85 16.66 5.77 -5.06
C ASN A 85 16.41 5.14 -6.43
N ASP A 86 16.43 3.81 -6.49
CA ASP A 86 16.06 3.04 -7.68
C ASP A 86 14.56 3.12 -7.95
N PHE A 87 13.74 3.13 -6.90
CA PHE A 87 12.28 3.28 -6.98
C PHE A 87 11.74 4.05 -5.78
N ASN A 88 10.58 4.69 -5.97
CA ASN A 88 9.90 5.40 -4.88
C ASN A 88 8.40 5.13 -4.95
N PHE A 89 7.69 5.24 -3.83
CA PHE A 89 6.23 5.08 -3.82
C PHE A 89 5.51 6.37 -3.40
N SER A 90 4.39 6.63 -4.09
CA SER A 90 3.46 7.72 -3.78
C SER A 90 2.02 7.27 -4.01
N ASP A 91 1.11 7.47 -3.04
CA ASP A 91 -0.30 7.09 -3.19
C ASP A 91 -1.10 8.11 -4.01
N THR A 92 -0.47 9.21 -4.42
CA THR A 92 -1.02 10.16 -5.40
C THR A 92 -0.04 10.34 -6.56
N PRO A 93 -0.53 10.58 -7.79
CA PRO A 93 0.35 10.84 -8.92
C PRO A 93 1.30 12.00 -8.67
N HIS A 94 2.53 11.90 -9.16
CA HIS A 94 3.51 12.98 -9.15
C HIS A 94 3.38 13.82 -10.42
N THR A 95 2.57 14.87 -10.34
CA THR A 95 2.26 15.77 -11.47
C THR A 95 3.00 17.10 -11.42
N ALA A 96 3.84 17.34 -10.38
CA ALA A 96 4.61 18.57 -10.26
C ALA A 96 5.60 18.75 -11.39
N SER A 97 5.90 20.00 -11.75
CA SER A 97 6.88 20.36 -12.77
C SER A 97 8.32 19.93 -12.44
N THR A 98 8.59 19.63 -11.16
CA THR A 98 9.87 19.08 -10.68
C THR A 98 10.10 17.64 -11.08
N ARG A 99 9.05 16.89 -11.45
CA ARG A 99 9.16 15.50 -11.86
C ARG A 99 10.06 15.37 -13.09
N ARG A 100 11.09 14.53 -13.00
CA ARG A 100 11.98 14.25 -14.13
C ARG A 100 11.19 13.58 -15.27
N ALA A 101 11.47 13.99 -16.52
CA ALA A 101 10.73 13.52 -17.70
C ALA A 101 10.82 11.99 -17.91
N THR A 102 11.93 11.39 -17.45
CA THR A 102 12.16 9.93 -17.52
C THR A 102 11.43 9.13 -16.44
N VAL A 103 10.82 9.80 -15.45
CA VAL A 103 10.10 9.10 -14.38
C VAL A 103 8.67 8.78 -14.81
N ILE A 104 8.34 7.50 -14.76
CA ILE A 104 7.00 6.96 -15.04
C ILE A 104 6.29 6.54 -13.75
N HIS A 105 4.99 6.35 -13.85
CA HIS A 105 4.12 5.85 -12.79
C HIS A 105 3.67 4.42 -13.13
N VAL A 106 3.87 3.50 -12.18
CA VAL A 106 3.29 2.15 -12.22
C VAL A 106 2.38 2.02 -11.01
N PRO A 107 1.04 2.00 -11.15
CA PRO A 107 0.11 1.76 -10.04
C PRO A 107 0.23 0.33 -9.53
N ALA A 108 1.20 0.06 -8.66
CA ALA A 108 1.68 -1.29 -8.36
C ALA A 108 1.08 -1.93 -7.10
N ILE A 109 0.53 -1.14 -6.17
CA ILE A 109 -0.01 -1.64 -4.91
C ILE A 109 -1.44 -1.13 -4.75
N ALA A 110 -2.39 -2.04 -4.50
CA ALA A 110 -3.80 -1.70 -4.27
C ALA A 110 -4.23 -2.16 -2.88
N ALA A 111 -4.88 -1.30 -2.11
CA ALA A 111 -5.46 -1.62 -0.80
C ALA A 111 -6.49 -0.59 -0.35
N PRO A 112 -7.32 -0.89 0.66
CA PRO A 112 -8.23 0.07 1.26
C PRO A 112 -7.51 0.99 2.25
N ILE A 113 -7.93 2.26 2.30
CA ILE A 113 -7.74 3.11 3.47
C ILE A 113 -8.85 2.80 4.47
N GLY A 114 -8.48 2.31 5.66
CA GLY A 114 -9.42 2.12 6.76
C GLY A 114 -9.65 3.42 7.53
N VAL A 115 -10.90 3.70 7.88
CA VAL A 115 -11.26 4.70 8.90
C VAL A 115 -11.28 3.97 10.23
N MET A 116 -10.26 4.20 11.05
CA MET A 116 -9.94 3.43 12.24
C MET A 116 -10.27 4.22 13.50
N TYR A 117 -10.72 3.53 14.54
CA TYR A 117 -11.11 4.20 15.77
C TYR A 117 -10.78 3.37 17.02
N LYS A 118 -10.60 4.05 18.14
CA LYS A 118 -10.45 3.47 19.49
C LYS A 118 -11.68 3.80 20.30
N LEU A 119 -12.69 2.93 20.23
CA LEU A 119 -13.95 3.06 20.95
C LEU A 119 -14.41 1.70 21.43
N ASP A 120 -14.92 1.63 22.65
CA ASP A 120 -15.48 0.39 23.20
C ASP A 120 -16.92 0.18 22.72
N VAL A 121 -17.05 -0.48 21.57
CA VAL A 121 -18.32 -0.86 20.96
C VAL A 121 -18.24 -2.30 20.46
N THR A 122 -19.38 -3.01 20.47
CA THR A 122 -19.42 -4.46 20.23
C THR A 122 -19.43 -4.87 18.76
N GLN A 123 -19.63 -3.91 17.85
CA GLN A 123 -19.67 -4.17 16.40
C GLN A 123 -19.03 -3.03 15.64
N PRO A 124 -18.56 -3.25 14.39
CA PRO A 124 -18.01 -2.20 13.56
C PRO A 124 -18.98 -1.05 13.36
N LEU A 125 -18.50 0.19 13.48
CA LEU A 125 -19.29 1.37 13.18
C LEU A 125 -19.54 1.47 11.69
N LYS A 126 -20.74 1.90 11.34
CA LYS A 126 -21.18 2.29 10.00
C LYS A 126 -21.08 3.80 9.87
N LEU A 127 -20.34 4.28 8.88
CA LEU A 127 -20.12 5.72 8.68
C LEU A 127 -20.32 6.09 7.21
N SER A 128 -21.14 7.11 6.95
CA SER A 128 -21.21 7.73 5.63
C SER A 128 -20.06 8.72 5.43
N ALA A 129 -19.79 9.09 4.18
CA ALA A 129 -18.81 10.12 3.85
C ALA A 129 -19.12 11.46 4.52
N SER A 130 -20.41 11.83 4.63
CA SER A 130 -20.83 13.06 5.32
C SER A 130 -20.53 13.01 6.81
N THR A 131 -20.78 11.89 7.47
CA THR A 131 -20.47 11.70 8.90
C THR A 131 -18.95 11.74 9.12
N ILE A 132 -18.16 11.04 8.29
CA ILE A 132 -16.70 11.08 8.35
C ILE A 132 -16.20 12.52 8.13
N ALA A 133 -16.69 13.20 7.10
CA ALA A 133 -16.33 14.58 6.82
C ALA A 133 -16.64 15.51 8.01
N GLY A 134 -17.81 15.36 8.65
CA GLY A 134 -18.18 16.11 9.83
C GLY A 134 -17.24 15.88 11.02
N ILE A 135 -16.84 14.64 11.25
CA ILE A 135 -15.90 14.29 12.32
C ILE A 135 -14.52 14.91 12.05
N PHE A 136 -13.98 14.72 10.85
CA PHE A 136 -12.64 15.22 10.51
C PHE A 136 -12.60 16.73 10.30
N ALA A 137 -13.69 17.37 9.88
CA ALA A 137 -13.83 18.83 9.83
C ALA A 137 -14.07 19.47 11.21
N GLY A 138 -14.33 18.67 12.24
CA GLY A 138 -14.52 19.13 13.60
C GLY A 138 -15.93 19.65 13.92
N THR A 139 -16.91 19.42 13.06
CA THR A 139 -18.32 19.75 13.29
C THR A 139 -19.05 18.70 14.11
N ILE A 140 -18.72 17.43 13.95
CA ILE A 140 -19.14 16.30 14.80
C ILE A 140 -18.03 16.07 15.82
N THR A 141 -18.33 16.29 17.10
CA THR A 141 -17.33 16.30 18.17
C THR A 141 -17.52 15.21 19.23
N LYS A 142 -18.65 14.52 19.21
CA LYS A 142 -18.97 13.45 20.18
C LYS A 142 -19.40 12.18 19.46
N TRP A 143 -19.09 11.03 20.04
CA TRP A 143 -19.44 9.73 19.49
C TRP A 143 -20.95 9.47 19.46
N ASN A 144 -21.72 10.02 20.39
CA ASN A 144 -23.18 9.92 20.42
C ASN A 144 -23.91 11.02 19.61
N ASP A 145 -23.20 11.71 18.71
CA ASP A 145 -23.84 12.65 17.79
C ASP A 145 -24.94 11.97 16.98
N SER A 146 -26.04 12.69 16.72
CA SER A 146 -27.20 12.16 16.01
C SER A 146 -26.86 11.62 14.62
N ALA A 147 -25.88 12.21 13.93
CA ALA A 147 -25.43 11.74 12.62
C ALA A 147 -24.80 10.33 12.74
N ILE A 148 -23.95 10.08 13.75
CA ILE A 148 -23.35 8.76 13.98
C ILE A 148 -24.44 7.78 14.47
N ALA A 149 -25.28 8.19 15.42
CA ALA A 149 -26.29 7.33 16.03
C ALA A 149 -27.35 6.84 15.01
N SER A 150 -27.75 7.69 14.06
CA SER A 150 -28.70 7.31 13.02
C SER A 150 -28.20 6.22 12.06
N GLU A 151 -26.88 6.14 11.87
CA GLU A 151 -26.23 5.12 11.03
C GLU A 151 -25.93 3.82 11.80
N ASN A 152 -26.01 3.87 13.15
CA ASN A 152 -25.60 2.80 14.06
C ASN A 152 -26.73 2.42 15.05
N ALA A 153 -27.93 2.20 14.53
CA ALA A 153 -29.08 1.83 15.36
C ALA A 153 -28.77 0.57 16.22
N GLY A 154 -29.06 0.67 17.52
CA GLY A 154 -28.80 -0.41 18.48
C GLY A 154 -27.39 -0.44 19.06
N VAL A 155 -26.45 0.40 18.58
CA VAL A 155 -25.12 0.56 19.19
C VAL A 155 -25.21 1.57 20.34
N ASN A 156 -24.72 1.19 21.52
CA ASN A 156 -24.62 2.11 22.65
C ASN A 156 -23.40 3.03 22.48
N LEU A 157 -23.61 4.20 21.89
CA LEU A 157 -22.58 5.20 21.63
C LEU A 157 -22.37 6.09 22.86
N PRO A 158 -21.13 6.21 23.39
CA PRO A 158 -20.88 7.03 24.58
C PRO A 158 -20.89 8.53 24.25
N ALA A 159 -21.32 9.36 25.23
CA ALA A 159 -21.28 10.82 25.12
C ALA A 159 -19.86 11.39 25.31
N LYS A 160 -18.87 10.77 24.63
CA LYS A 160 -17.44 11.09 24.72
C LYS A 160 -16.97 11.94 23.57
N THR A 161 -15.98 12.79 23.81
CA THR A 161 -15.35 13.63 22.78
C THR A 161 -14.52 12.78 21.83
N ILE A 162 -14.65 13.04 20.53
CA ILE A 162 -13.86 12.39 19.49
C ILE A 162 -12.51 13.09 19.36
N HIS A 163 -11.42 12.36 19.53
CA HIS A 163 -10.05 12.80 19.25
C HIS A 163 -9.67 12.42 17.82
N VAL A 164 -9.43 13.41 16.96
CA VAL A 164 -9.09 13.19 15.55
C VAL A 164 -7.58 13.21 15.38
N ILE A 165 -7.03 12.15 14.78
CA ILE A 165 -5.60 12.04 14.52
C ILE A 165 -5.38 12.00 13.00
N TYR A 166 -4.59 12.96 12.48
CA TYR A 166 -4.31 13.09 11.06
C TYR A 166 -2.81 12.98 10.74
N ARG A 167 -2.48 12.74 9.48
CA ARG A 167 -1.10 12.69 8.99
C ARG A 167 -0.48 14.08 8.94
N SER A 168 0.57 14.31 9.73
CA SER A 168 1.30 15.60 9.78
C SER A 168 2.36 15.74 8.69
N ASP A 169 2.73 14.66 8.02
CA ASP A 169 3.64 14.62 6.87
C ASP A 169 2.88 14.78 5.54
N SER A 170 3.61 15.03 4.46
CA SER A 170 3.03 15.06 3.10
C SER A 170 2.67 13.63 2.65
N SER A 171 1.40 13.26 2.82
CA SER A 171 0.88 11.92 2.71
C SER A 171 -0.07 11.76 1.52
N GLY A 172 0.21 10.81 0.63
CA GLY A 172 -0.74 10.45 -0.43
C GLY A 172 -1.99 9.77 0.11
N THR A 173 -1.89 9.04 1.23
CA THR A 173 -3.05 8.52 1.96
C THR A 173 -3.98 9.66 2.37
N THR A 174 -3.43 10.76 2.91
CA THR A 174 -4.20 11.98 3.20
C THR A 174 -4.80 12.59 1.94
N GLY A 175 -4.03 12.63 0.85
CA GLY A 175 -4.50 13.13 -0.44
C GLY A 175 -5.74 12.39 -0.94
N ASN A 176 -5.69 11.05 -0.91
CA ASN A 176 -6.84 10.22 -1.31
C ASN A 176 -8.01 10.33 -0.33
N PHE A 177 -7.73 10.34 0.98
CA PHE A 177 -8.77 10.49 2.01
C PHE A 177 -9.51 11.82 1.89
N THR A 178 -8.79 12.93 1.76
CA THR A 178 -9.41 14.26 1.61
C THR A 178 -10.09 14.44 0.25
N ASN A 179 -9.59 13.78 -0.79
CA ASN A 179 -10.25 13.74 -2.10
C ASN A 179 -11.58 12.98 -2.05
N PHE A 180 -11.62 11.85 -1.33
CA PHE A 180 -12.87 11.13 -1.05
C PHE A 180 -13.86 12.02 -0.29
N LEU A 181 -13.42 12.71 0.76
CA LEU A 181 -14.31 13.59 1.55
C LEU A 181 -14.86 14.73 0.69
N HIS A 182 -14.02 15.36 -0.14
CA HIS A 182 -14.45 16.41 -1.08
C HIS A 182 -15.41 15.85 -2.14
N GLY A 183 -15.12 14.67 -2.71
CA GLY A 183 -15.92 14.06 -3.78
C GLY A 183 -17.30 13.59 -3.31
N MET A 184 -17.38 13.06 -2.08
CA MET A 184 -18.60 12.46 -1.53
C MET A 184 -19.40 13.38 -0.60
N ALA A 185 -18.77 14.39 0.01
CA ALA A 185 -19.37 15.31 0.97
C ALA A 185 -18.90 16.77 0.75
N PRO A 186 -19.02 17.33 -0.48
CA PRO A 186 -18.45 18.65 -0.82
C PRO A 186 -19.05 19.81 -0.03
N ALA A 187 -20.27 19.66 0.49
CA ALA A 187 -20.91 20.68 1.33
C ALA A 187 -20.24 20.79 2.72
N ILE A 188 -19.58 19.75 3.20
CA ILE A 188 -18.88 19.71 4.49
C ILE A 188 -17.38 19.86 4.28
N TRP A 189 -16.81 19.07 3.39
CA TRP A 189 -15.39 19.14 3.02
C TRP A 189 -15.21 19.96 1.75
N THR A 190 -15.18 21.29 1.92
CA THR A 190 -15.24 22.26 0.81
C THR A 190 -13.95 22.42 0.04
N LYS A 191 -12.81 21.97 0.59
CA LYS A 191 -11.51 22.06 -0.08
C LYS A 191 -11.21 20.81 -0.90
N PRO A 192 -10.54 20.94 -2.06
CA PRO A 192 -10.09 19.79 -2.85
C PRO A 192 -9.10 18.92 -2.06
N GLY A 193 -8.87 17.71 -2.55
CA GLY A 193 -7.92 16.78 -1.96
C GLY A 193 -6.51 17.36 -1.87
N SER A 194 -5.83 17.10 -0.75
CA SER A 194 -4.49 17.60 -0.47
C SER A 194 -3.67 16.55 0.28
N ASN A 195 -2.38 16.41 -0.11
CA ASN A 195 -1.44 15.57 0.61
C ASN A 195 -1.00 16.17 1.97
N ASP A 196 -1.27 17.43 2.20
CA ASP A 196 -1.12 18.12 3.48
C ASP A 196 -2.49 18.33 4.11
N PHE A 197 -2.74 17.69 5.25
CA PHE A 197 -4.04 17.74 5.92
C PHE A 197 -4.43 19.18 6.32
N LYS A 198 -3.47 19.97 6.79
CA LYS A 198 -3.74 21.35 7.24
C LYS A 198 -4.19 22.22 6.07
N SER A 199 -3.55 22.06 4.92
CA SER A 199 -3.92 22.78 3.69
C SER A 199 -5.28 22.35 3.15
N GLY A 200 -5.62 21.04 3.25
CA GLY A 200 -6.90 20.46 2.84
C GLY A 200 -8.02 20.64 3.88
N PHE A 201 -7.72 21.09 5.08
CA PHE A 201 -8.73 21.24 6.14
C PHE A 201 -9.70 22.39 5.83
N PRO A 202 -11.04 22.16 5.87
CA PRO A 202 -12.02 23.15 5.40
C PRO A 202 -12.24 24.33 6.36
N GLY A 203 -11.74 24.25 7.59
CA GLY A 203 -11.88 25.27 8.62
C GLY A 203 -10.54 25.74 9.18
N SER A 204 -10.52 26.01 10.49
CA SER A 204 -9.31 26.34 11.24
C SER A 204 -9.03 25.27 12.31
N LEU A 205 -7.82 24.75 12.34
CA LEU A 205 -7.35 23.84 13.41
C LEU A 205 -7.10 24.59 14.73
N ASN A 206 -6.98 25.93 14.69
CA ASN A 206 -6.64 26.76 15.85
C ASN A 206 -7.87 27.29 16.61
N THR A 207 -9.06 26.72 16.39
CA THR A 207 -10.24 27.04 17.20
C THR A 207 -10.15 26.38 18.56
N ALA A 208 -10.80 26.96 19.57
CA ALA A 208 -10.83 26.40 20.93
C ALA A 208 -11.39 24.95 20.96
N SER A 209 -12.31 24.61 20.05
CA SER A 209 -12.90 23.27 19.93
C SER A 209 -11.98 22.25 19.25
N ASN A 210 -10.99 22.69 18.46
CA ASN A 210 -10.11 21.82 17.69
C ASN A 210 -8.72 21.67 18.31
N LEU A 211 -8.24 22.68 19.02
CA LEU A 211 -6.95 22.64 19.72
C LEU A 211 -6.87 21.45 20.69
N GLY A 212 -5.83 20.62 20.57
CA GLY A 212 -5.62 19.42 21.38
C GLY A 212 -6.55 18.25 21.05
N ARG A 213 -7.65 18.47 20.29
CA ARG A 213 -8.58 17.43 19.87
C ARG A 213 -8.30 16.90 18.47
N ILE A 214 -7.82 17.77 17.56
CA ILE A 214 -7.41 17.41 16.20
C ILE A 214 -5.89 17.57 16.13
N VAL A 215 -5.16 16.45 16.17
CA VAL A 215 -3.70 16.43 16.31
C VAL A 215 -3.04 15.60 15.20
N GLY A 216 -1.80 15.92 14.87
CA GLY A 216 -1.07 15.26 13.80
C GLY A 216 0.01 14.30 14.32
N ALA A 217 0.22 13.20 13.58
CA ALA A 217 1.38 12.32 13.73
C ALA A 217 1.93 11.93 12.35
N ALA A 218 3.22 11.63 12.28
CA ALA A 218 3.88 11.31 11.01
C ALA A 218 3.78 9.82 10.66
N GLY A 219 3.50 9.52 9.39
CA GLY A 219 3.45 8.17 8.86
C GLY A 219 2.20 7.39 9.29
N SER A 220 1.91 6.28 8.59
CA SER A 220 0.78 5.40 8.92
C SER A 220 0.95 4.79 10.31
N SER A 221 2.15 4.32 10.66
CA SER A 221 2.46 3.79 12.00
C SER A 221 2.30 4.84 13.10
N GLY A 222 2.70 6.10 12.84
CA GLY A 222 2.60 7.17 13.83
C GLY A 222 1.15 7.54 14.17
N VAL A 223 0.27 7.69 13.15
CA VAL A 223 -1.14 8.01 13.40
C VAL A 223 -1.88 6.86 14.06
N THR A 224 -1.59 5.61 13.69
CA THR A 224 -2.25 4.44 14.28
C THR A 224 -1.76 4.15 15.69
N ALA A 225 -0.45 4.30 15.98
CA ALA A 225 0.08 4.17 17.33
C ALA A 225 -0.49 5.24 18.28
N LEU A 226 -0.55 6.51 17.83
CA LEU A 226 -1.17 7.57 18.62
C LEU A 226 -2.65 7.31 18.86
N ALA A 227 -3.39 6.86 17.84
CA ALA A 227 -4.81 6.53 18.00
C ALA A 227 -5.02 5.33 18.93
N GLY A 228 -4.20 4.28 18.83
CA GLY A 228 -4.27 3.12 19.73
C GLY A 228 -4.02 3.47 21.20
N GLY A 229 -3.16 4.46 21.44
CA GLY A 229 -2.89 5.02 22.78
C GLY A 229 -3.86 6.10 23.27
N THR A 230 -4.76 6.59 22.41
CA THR A 230 -5.70 7.66 22.74
C THR A 230 -7.12 7.11 22.75
N PRO A 231 -7.78 6.94 23.92
CA PRO A 231 -9.17 6.54 23.98
C PRO A 231 -10.08 7.50 23.20
N ASP A 232 -11.17 6.98 22.68
CA ASP A 232 -12.19 7.74 21.96
C ASP A 232 -11.65 8.46 20.69
N SER A 233 -10.58 7.94 20.08
CA SER A 233 -9.93 8.52 18.91
C SER A 233 -10.41 7.93 17.59
N ILE A 234 -10.16 8.68 16.51
CA ILE A 234 -10.37 8.27 15.11
C ILE A 234 -9.18 8.72 14.25
N THR A 235 -8.81 7.88 13.28
CA THR A 235 -7.74 8.15 12.32
C THR A 235 -8.01 7.44 10.99
N TYR A 236 -7.10 7.58 10.04
CA TYR A 236 -7.11 6.85 8.76
C TYR A 236 -5.69 6.38 8.41
N ALA A 237 -5.62 5.17 7.92
CA ALA A 237 -4.38 4.58 7.41
C ALA A 237 -4.69 3.38 6.51
N GLU A 238 -3.68 2.78 5.90
CA GLU A 238 -3.81 1.50 5.25
C GLU A 238 -4.23 0.42 6.28
N MET A 239 -5.09 -0.50 5.83
CA MET A 239 -5.85 -1.40 6.71
C MET A 239 -4.98 -2.28 7.64
N SER A 240 -3.80 -2.72 7.18
CA SER A 240 -2.93 -3.61 7.95
C SER A 240 -2.44 -3.03 9.28
N TYR A 241 -2.39 -1.70 9.41
CA TYR A 241 -1.96 -1.03 10.64
C TYR A 241 -2.98 -1.12 11.79
N ALA A 242 -4.27 -1.39 11.50
CA ALA A 242 -5.34 -1.38 12.50
C ALA A 242 -5.12 -2.41 13.60
N LYS A 243 -4.84 -3.66 13.21
CA LYS A 243 -4.67 -4.80 14.14
C LYS A 243 -3.51 -4.57 15.12
N ALA A 244 -2.36 -4.14 14.61
CA ALA A 244 -1.17 -3.91 15.44
C ALA A 244 -1.39 -2.79 16.47
N ALA A 245 -2.23 -1.79 16.13
CA ALA A 245 -2.55 -0.67 17.02
C ALA A 245 -3.78 -0.93 17.91
N GLY A 246 -4.44 -2.09 17.80
CA GLY A 246 -5.65 -2.42 18.57
C GLY A 246 -6.80 -1.47 18.27
N LEU A 247 -6.95 -1.09 17.00
CA LEU A 247 -8.01 -0.23 16.48
C LEU A 247 -9.10 -1.06 15.81
N SER A 248 -10.35 -0.65 15.99
CA SER A 248 -11.48 -1.10 15.19
C SER A 248 -11.55 -0.30 13.88
N VAL A 249 -12.21 -0.84 12.87
CA VAL A 249 -12.34 -0.20 11.56
C VAL A 249 -13.82 -0.08 11.19
N ALA A 250 -14.20 1.05 10.63
CA ALA A 250 -15.58 1.33 10.25
C ALA A 250 -15.91 0.77 8.86
N ASP A 251 -17.15 0.32 8.69
CA ASP A 251 -17.76 0.10 7.39
C ASP A 251 -18.17 1.44 6.79
N ILE A 252 -17.83 1.68 5.52
CA ILE A 252 -18.09 2.96 4.84
C ILE A 252 -19.24 2.82 3.84
N LYS A 253 -20.19 3.78 3.89
CA LYS A 253 -21.31 3.83 2.96
C LYS A 253 -20.83 4.24 1.57
N ASN A 254 -21.09 3.40 0.57
CA ASN A 254 -20.80 3.70 -0.84
C ASN A 254 -21.96 4.44 -1.53
N ALA A 255 -21.78 4.83 -2.79
CA ALA A 255 -22.80 5.55 -3.56
C ALA A 255 -24.06 4.70 -3.85
N SER A 256 -23.98 3.37 -3.81
CA SER A 256 -25.15 2.47 -3.89
C SER A 256 -25.97 2.41 -2.61
N GLY A 257 -25.52 3.09 -1.52
CA GLY A 257 -26.18 3.09 -0.23
C GLY A 257 -25.79 1.93 0.70
N ASN A 258 -24.89 1.04 0.27
CA ASN A 258 -24.43 -0.10 1.04
C ASN A 258 -23.23 0.27 1.93
N TYR A 259 -23.20 -0.25 3.16
CA TYR A 259 -22.01 -0.17 3.99
C TYR A 259 -21.05 -1.32 3.64
N GLN A 260 -19.81 -0.99 3.37
CA GLN A 260 -18.78 -1.92 2.93
C GLN A 260 -17.61 -1.92 3.92
N ALA A 261 -17.18 -3.10 4.33
CA ALA A 261 -15.94 -3.29 5.06
C ALA A 261 -14.73 -3.00 4.14
N PRO A 262 -13.61 -2.49 4.69
CA PRO A 262 -12.39 -2.29 3.94
C PRO A 262 -11.68 -3.62 3.66
N ASP A 263 -11.95 -4.21 2.52
CA ASP A 263 -11.33 -5.45 2.09
C ASP A 263 -10.77 -5.39 0.66
N ALA A 264 -10.04 -6.44 0.27
CA ALA A 264 -9.44 -6.56 -1.06
C ALA A 264 -10.49 -6.61 -2.18
N ALA A 265 -11.63 -7.28 -1.95
CA ALA A 265 -12.68 -7.44 -2.94
C ALA A 265 -13.41 -6.11 -3.21
N GLY A 266 -13.77 -5.38 -2.15
CA GLY A 266 -14.38 -4.06 -2.26
C GLY A 266 -13.43 -3.05 -2.89
N THR A 267 -12.14 -3.13 -2.56
CA THR A 267 -11.09 -2.32 -3.20
C THR A 267 -11.01 -2.60 -4.70
N SER A 268 -10.91 -3.87 -5.10
CA SER A 268 -10.87 -4.24 -6.53
C SER A 268 -12.12 -3.79 -7.28
N ALA A 269 -13.31 -3.92 -6.67
CA ALA A 269 -14.57 -3.49 -7.25
C ALA A 269 -14.61 -1.95 -7.46
N PHE A 270 -14.09 -1.17 -6.52
CA PHE A 270 -14.00 0.28 -6.64
C PHE A 270 -12.98 0.71 -7.71
N LEU A 271 -11.78 0.12 -7.70
CA LEU A 271 -10.74 0.41 -8.68
C LEU A 271 -11.13 0.01 -10.09
N GLY A 272 -11.93 -1.07 -10.25
CA GLY A 272 -12.48 -1.49 -11.53
C GLY A 272 -13.44 -0.47 -12.18
N ALA A 273 -13.99 0.47 -11.37
CA ALA A 273 -14.84 1.56 -11.84
C ALA A 273 -14.05 2.87 -12.10
N ALA A 274 -12.75 2.89 -11.84
CA ALA A 274 -11.90 4.06 -12.08
C ALA A 274 -11.55 4.20 -13.56
N THR A 275 -11.32 5.43 -13.99
CA THR A 275 -10.75 5.70 -15.32
C THR A 275 -9.22 5.73 -15.21
N VAL A 276 -8.55 5.06 -16.14
CA VAL A 276 -7.09 4.96 -16.17
C VAL A 276 -6.56 5.71 -17.40
N SER A 277 -5.66 6.68 -17.18
CA SER A 277 -4.99 7.42 -18.25
C SER A 277 -3.78 6.65 -18.80
N SER A 278 -3.34 6.98 -20.02
CA SER A 278 -2.15 6.39 -20.66
C SER A 278 -0.84 6.67 -19.86
N ASN A 279 -0.84 7.66 -18.96
CA ASN A 279 0.29 7.99 -18.08
C ASN A 279 0.29 7.15 -16.78
N GLY A 280 -0.66 6.22 -16.60
CA GLY A 280 -0.79 5.43 -15.39
C GLY A 280 -1.59 6.09 -14.28
N TYR A 281 -2.23 7.24 -14.49
CA TYR A 281 -3.01 7.91 -13.45
C TYR A 281 -4.44 7.38 -13.39
N LEU A 282 -4.92 7.13 -12.17
CA LEU A 282 -6.31 6.77 -11.93
C LEU A 282 -7.11 8.00 -11.54
N THR A 283 -8.32 8.10 -12.12
CA THR A 283 -9.36 9.00 -11.66
C THR A 283 -10.47 8.15 -11.05
N PHE A 284 -10.69 8.30 -9.74
CA PHE A 284 -11.67 7.51 -9.01
C PHE A 284 -13.09 7.96 -9.31
N ASN A 285 -13.98 6.98 -9.48
CA ASN A 285 -15.41 7.22 -9.63
C ASN A 285 -16.14 6.99 -8.30
N TYR A 286 -16.20 8.02 -7.46
CA TYR A 286 -16.92 7.94 -6.19
C TYR A 286 -18.43 7.76 -6.33
N ALA A 287 -19.01 8.03 -7.51
CA ALA A 287 -20.42 7.83 -7.82
C ALA A 287 -20.72 6.43 -8.41
N THR A 288 -19.76 5.52 -8.38
CA THR A 288 -19.99 4.16 -8.91
C THR A 288 -21.14 3.46 -8.20
N THR A 289 -22.01 2.80 -8.98
CA THR A 289 -23.14 2.02 -8.46
C THR A 289 -22.79 0.55 -8.24
N VAL A 290 -21.51 0.17 -8.32
CA VAL A 290 -21.05 -1.18 -7.99
C VAL A 290 -21.33 -1.45 -6.51
N ALA A 291 -22.20 -2.43 -6.24
CA ALA A 291 -22.81 -2.63 -4.94
C ALA A 291 -21.81 -2.93 -3.81
N ASN A 292 -20.73 -3.64 -4.10
CA ASN A 292 -19.67 -4.00 -3.17
C ASN A 292 -18.43 -3.11 -3.26
N ALA A 293 -18.46 -2.00 -4.00
CA ALA A 293 -17.31 -1.09 -4.09
C ALA A 293 -17.03 -0.41 -2.73
N TYR A 294 -15.79 -0.54 -2.25
CA TYR A 294 -15.31 0.19 -1.08
C TYR A 294 -14.73 1.54 -1.50
N PRO A 295 -15.34 2.68 -1.15
CA PRO A 295 -15.05 3.97 -1.81
C PRO A 295 -13.71 4.61 -1.42
N LEU A 296 -12.95 4.01 -0.52
CA LEU A 296 -11.58 4.39 -0.15
C LEU A 296 -10.56 3.32 -0.57
N GLY A 297 -10.86 2.53 -1.62
CA GLY A 297 -9.86 1.73 -2.33
C GLY A 297 -8.91 2.64 -3.10
N ILE A 298 -7.59 2.47 -2.93
CA ILE A 298 -6.59 3.30 -3.61
C ILE A 298 -5.48 2.46 -4.21
N VAL A 299 -4.64 3.09 -5.04
CA VAL A 299 -3.37 2.54 -5.50
C VAL A 299 -2.21 3.37 -4.98
N SER A 300 -1.07 2.71 -4.73
CA SER A 300 0.22 3.37 -4.56
C SER A 300 1.04 3.17 -5.83
N TYR A 301 1.58 4.27 -6.35
CA TYR A 301 2.33 4.32 -7.59
C TYR A 301 3.82 4.14 -7.31
N ALA A 302 4.45 3.17 -7.96
CA ALA A 302 5.89 3.14 -8.08
C ALA A 302 6.32 4.25 -9.06
N LEU A 303 7.21 5.11 -8.61
CA LEU A 303 7.88 6.15 -9.39
C LEU A 303 9.25 5.63 -9.77
N VAL A 304 9.48 5.32 -11.03
CA VAL A 304 10.70 4.69 -11.53
C VAL A 304 11.24 5.42 -12.75
N ASP A 305 12.57 5.54 -12.81
CA ASP A 305 13.26 6.14 -13.93
C ASP A 305 13.45 5.10 -15.05
N THR A 306 12.95 5.39 -16.25
CA THR A 306 13.08 4.52 -17.41
C THR A 306 14.53 4.33 -17.86
N THR A 307 15.44 5.20 -17.46
CA THR A 307 16.87 5.14 -17.80
C THR A 307 17.75 4.54 -16.70
N SER A 308 17.12 3.87 -15.71
CA SER A 308 17.83 3.28 -14.59
C SER A 308 18.86 2.24 -15.03
N LYS A 309 20.08 2.32 -14.46
CA LYS A 309 21.11 1.31 -14.63
C LYS A 309 20.72 -0.08 -14.11
N ASN A 310 19.75 -0.13 -13.19
CA ASN A 310 19.21 -1.35 -12.57
C ASN A 310 17.89 -1.80 -13.24
N ALA A 311 17.66 -1.42 -14.51
CA ALA A 311 16.40 -1.64 -15.24
C ALA A 311 15.88 -3.10 -15.13
N ALA A 312 16.74 -4.10 -15.33
CA ALA A 312 16.33 -5.50 -15.25
C ALA A 312 15.82 -5.90 -13.86
N ALA A 313 16.50 -5.47 -12.79
CA ALA A 313 16.10 -5.76 -11.42
C ALA A 313 14.81 -4.98 -11.04
N LEU A 314 14.65 -3.75 -11.52
CA LEU A 314 13.41 -2.96 -11.34
C LEU A 314 12.21 -3.60 -12.04
N LYS A 315 12.37 -4.04 -13.30
CA LYS A 315 11.33 -4.79 -14.01
C LYS A 315 10.93 -6.05 -13.23
N SER A 316 11.92 -6.80 -12.77
CA SER A 316 11.71 -8.00 -11.96
C SER A 316 10.94 -7.70 -10.67
N LEU A 317 11.33 -6.65 -9.93
CA LEU A 317 10.67 -6.25 -8.69
C LEU A 317 9.21 -5.85 -8.95
N LEU A 318 8.94 -4.98 -9.91
CA LEU A 318 7.59 -4.50 -10.21
C LEU A 318 6.70 -5.62 -10.74
N THR A 319 7.24 -6.50 -11.58
CA THR A 319 6.51 -7.70 -12.04
C THR A 319 6.15 -8.61 -10.86
N TYR A 320 7.06 -8.80 -9.91
CA TYR A 320 6.81 -9.60 -8.71
C TYR A 320 5.76 -8.96 -7.79
N ILE A 321 5.78 -7.63 -7.61
CA ILE A 321 4.77 -6.93 -6.81
C ILE A 321 3.37 -7.08 -7.42
N LEU A 322 3.26 -7.10 -8.75
CA LEU A 322 2.00 -7.28 -9.47
C LEU A 322 1.57 -8.76 -9.59
N ASP A 323 2.47 -9.72 -9.36
CA ASP A 323 2.11 -11.14 -9.32
C ASP A 323 1.22 -11.40 -8.09
N PRO A 324 0.13 -12.15 -8.22
CA PRO A 324 -0.74 -12.48 -7.08
C PRO A 324 -0.03 -13.04 -5.85
N LYS A 325 1.14 -13.67 -6.01
CA LYS A 325 1.95 -14.17 -4.89
C LYS A 325 2.32 -13.09 -3.88
N CYS A 326 2.55 -11.83 -4.32
CA CYS A 326 2.95 -10.75 -3.44
C CYS A 326 1.76 -10.21 -2.63
N PRO A 327 0.65 -9.71 -3.21
CA PRO A 327 -0.47 -9.21 -2.42
C PRO A 327 -1.14 -10.28 -1.57
N THR A 328 -1.01 -11.56 -1.92
CA THR A 328 -1.56 -12.67 -1.14
C THR A 328 -0.53 -13.36 -0.24
N ALA A 329 0.71 -12.87 -0.15
CA ALA A 329 1.74 -13.43 0.72
C ALA A 329 1.30 -13.44 2.19
N ASP A 330 0.57 -12.40 2.61
CA ASP A 330 -0.15 -12.35 3.88
C ASP A 330 -1.56 -11.78 3.65
N PRO A 331 -2.57 -12.64 3.48
CA PRO A 331 -3.96 -12.21 3.24
C PRO A 331 -4.54 -11.32 4.36
N SER A 332 -3.99 -11.41 5.59
CA SER A 332 -4.45 -10.59 6.71
C SER A 332 -4.13 -9.10 6.55
N LEU A 333 -3.24 -8.74 5.63
CA LEU A 333 -2.91 -7.35 5.32
C LEU A 333 -3.98 -6.66 4.47
N GLY A 334 -4.84 -7.41 3.76
CA GLY A 334 -5.96 -6.86 3.00
C GLY A 334 -5.60 -6.18 1.68
N TYR A 335 -4.40 -6.43 1.13
CA TYR A 335 -4.02 -5.93 -0.19
C TYR A 335 -4.79 -6.63 -1.31
N ALA A 336 -5.16 -5.87 -2.33
CA ALA A 336 -5.89 -6.36 -3.48
C ALA A 336 -4.93 -6.68 -4.63
N THR A 337 -5.20 -7.76 -5.34
CA THR A 337 -4.50 -8.08 -6.60
C THR A 337 -4.96 -7.14 -7.70
N ILE A 338 -4.03 -6.51 -8.40
CA ILE A 338 -4.31 -5.69 -9.57
C ILE A 338 -4.56 -6.60 -10.76
N THR A 339 -5.67 -6.36 -11.46
CA THR A 339 -6.13 -7.21 -12.59
C THR A 339 -6.72 -6.35 -13.72
N GLY A 340 -7.07 -7.00 -14.83
CA GLY A 340 -7.80 -6.37 -15.94
C GLY A 340 -7.01 -5.24 -16.63
N PRO A 341 -7.70 -4.17 -17.08
CA PRO A 341 -7.08 -3.06 -17.81
C PRO A 341 -5.94 -2.37 -17.05
N LEU A 342 -6.03 -2.30 -15.71
CA LEU A 342 -5.00 -1.70 -14.88
C LEU A 342 -3.70 -2.52 -14.94
N LEU A 343 -3.78 -3.85 -14.81
CA LEU A 343 -2.61 -4.72 -14.95
C LEU A 343 -1.98 -4.62 -16.34
N THR A 344 -2.79 -4.54 -17.40
CA THR A 344 -2.30 -4.36 -18.79
C THR A 344 -1.53 -3.06 -18.95
N LEU A 345 -2.03 -1.98 -18.32
CA LEU A 345 -1.33 -0.70 -18.30
C LEU A 345 0.00 -0.82 -17.54
N ASP A 346 0.02 -1.45 -16.36
CA ASP A 346 1.23 -1.62 -15.55
C ASP A 346 2.31 -2.37 -16.30
N GLN A 347 1.95 -3.46 -16.98
CA GLN A 347 2.86 -4.21 -17.85
C GLN A 347 3.42 -3.32 -18.98
N THR A 348 2.58 -2.46 -19.56
CA THR A 348 3.01 -1.49 -20.59
C THR A 348 3.99 -0.47 -20.01
N GLN A 349 3.74 0.04 -18.81
CA GLN A 349 4.65 1.00 -18.15
C GLN A 349 5.97 0.31 -17.78
N ILE A 350 5.93 -0.88 -17.20
CA ILE A 350 7.13 -1.67 -16.88
C ILE A 350 7.97 -1.94 -18.15
N GLY A 351 7.32 -2.18 -19.29
CA GLY A 351 8.00 -2.35 -20.58
C GLY A 351 8.87 -1.18 -20.99
N LYS A 352 8.59 0.05 -20.52
CA LYS A 352 9.37 1.27 -20.84
C LYS A 352 10.66 1.42 -20.04
N ILE A 353 10.90 0.62 -19.02
CA ILE A 353 12.10 0.70 -18.18
C ILE A 353 13.26 0.03 -18.93
N GLY A 354 14.33 0.76 -19.26
CA GLY A 354 15.55 0.22 -19.90
C GLY A 354 15.47 0.00 -21.38
#